data_563064679d86dbfdbdbd00eb244036a9
#
_entry.id   563064679d86dbfdbdbd00eb244036a9
#
_cell.length_a   1.000
_cell.length_b   1.000
_cell.length_c   1.000
_cell.angle_alpha   90.00
_cell.angle_beta   90.00
_cell.angle_gamma   90.00
#
_symmetry.space_group_name_H-M   'P 1'
#
loop_
_entity.id
_entity.type
_entity.pdbx_description
1 polymer ?
#
loop_
_entity_poly.entity_id
_entity_poly.type
_entity_poly.pdbx_seq_one_letter_code
_entity_poly.pdbx_strand_id
1 'polypeptide(L)'
;MGFTRRDLLTFTGGSAAGMLFTPVPWSLLRDTAVLSENWPGVPQPLHGEIRTRYTTCTLCPAGCGVRARCVGDRPVSLVGVSGHPASRGVLCPAGLVGHHLAFCRNRAAEPLAGGKPVAIERALTGVSAAIAARGPRESVAILDPRPGRAASLVYRRFLAGLPRGVHCAPPNAEPYGAFGIDLENTRAILSFGAPVLDGWLSPGRVLANRSHFQLIQIEPAYSRTASLADLWVPVLPGSEDDFAAAVARALDGETTDAHAAEVARILLRNKPAIAVGAGAAVARLNAKLASVGRPGGFLPRRDFTAVTDVARVPDGSIGVLLIEETAGGDPLPWDLLRRKLVPQDAVVVALTPWLDGCARHADYVIPAPMYLESLDEAPTPAGSTVAGFSLSPALLTAPPKLTPPAEFVLRLAHDSGTYPDILKQRVAAIKKDGRGAVFTYPDAKSTRVSDIASAGDLWKSMLAGAVWLDGPLPGGPFRGADLQVCAGPPGPALPPTPEYPLLLIAAGNAPPHGSPLMSKLYRESGLRRPANAATMHTDTGRNHGLADGDQAVVNTPTASFKVQVIFDVAVMPGIIEMGMVGMVGQAVSPASIRRA
;
A
#
# COMPACT_ATOMS: atom_id res chain seq x y z
N MET A 1 -37.64 8.23 63.31
CA MET A 1 -36.34 8.51 62.74
C MET A 1 -36.45 9.80 61.94
N GLY A 2 -35.82 10.89 62.42
CA GLY A 2 -35.86 12.18 61.75
C GLY A 2 -34.81 12.25 60.63
N PHE A 3 -35.23 12.51 59.39
CA PHE A 3 -34.37 12.76 58.26
C PHE A 3 -33.58 14.06 58.52
N THR A 4 -32.25 13.98 58.54
CA THR A 4 -31.40 15.18 58.74
C THR A 4 -31.07 15.81 57.39
N ARG A 5 -30.67 17.12 57.41
CA ARG A 5 -30.19 17.83 56.20
C ARG A 5 -29.00 17.12 55.54
N ARG A 6 -28.18 16.46 56.36
CA ARG A 6 -27.02 15.70 55.91
C ARG A 6 -27.44 14.45 55.14
N ASP A 7 -28.49 13.74 55.64
CA ASP A 7 -29.02 12.56 54.98
C ASP A 7 -29.62 12.91 53.60
N LEU A 8 -30.29 14.07 53.51
CA LEU A 8 -30.82 14.58 52.26
C LEU A 8 -29.71 14.91 51.26
N LEU A 9 -28.64 15.58 51.70
CA LEU A 9 -27.49 15.91 50.82
C LEU A 9 -26.74 14.67 50.39
N THR A 10 -26.55 13.68 51.28
CA THR A 10 -25.90 12.41 50.94
C THR A 10 -26.76 11.59 49.99
N PHE A 11 -28.05 11.56 50.19
CA PHE A 11 -28.98 10.85 49.31
C PHE A 11 -29.08 11.53 47.92
N THR A 12 -29.17 12.85 47.87
CA THR A 12 -29.21 13.59 46.59
C THR A 12 -27.88 13.50 45.85
N GLY A 13 -26.74 13.65 46.55
CA GLY A 13 -25.41 13.51 45.98
C GLY A 13 -25.13 12.10 45.49
N GLY A 14 -25.49 11.09 46.30
CA GLY A 14 -25.35 9.68 45.95
C GLY A 14 -26.25 9.26 44.77
N SER A 15 -27.48 9.80 44.75
CA SER A 15 -28.42 9.55 43.65
C SER A 15 -27.95 10.21 42.33
N ALA A 16 -27.44 11.44 42.42
CA ALA A 16 -26.86 12.14 41.24
C ALA A 16 -25.61 11.41 40.71
N ALA A 17 -24.71 10.98 41.60
CA ALA A 17 -23.55 10.17 41.24
C ALA A 17 -23.99 8.81 40.67
N GLY A 18 -24.94 8.12 41.32
CA GLY A 18 -25.49 6.87 40.81
C GLY A 18 -26.12 7.00 39.43
N MET A 19 -26.88 8.08 39.19
CA MET A 19 -27.42 8.37 37.86
C MET A 19 -26.32 8.57 36.80
N LEU A 20 -25.22 9.23 37.13
CA LEU A 20 -24.11 9.45 36.17
C LEU A 20 -23.40 8.14 35.75
N PHE A 21 -23.41 7.13 36.65
CA PHE A 21 -22.74 5.85 36.40
C PHE A 21 -23.65 4.70 35.99
N THR A 22 -24.98 4.94 35.87
CA THR A 22 -25.91 3.92 35.36
C THR A 22 -26.10 4.02 33.85
N PRO A 23 -26.43 2.92 33.16
CA PRO A 23 -26.71 2.94 31.72
C PRO A 23 -27.93 3.79 31.31
N VAL A 24 -28.85 4.02 32.24
CA VAL A 24 -30.14 4.71 31.97
C VAL A 24 -29.96 6.18 31.55
N PRO A 25 -29.19 7.03 32.25
CA PRO A 25 -28.95 8.42 31.80
C PRO A 25 -28.19 8.48 30.48
N TRP A 26 -27.27 7.57 30.26
CA TRP A 26 -26.54 7.49 28.99
C TRP A 26 -27.44 7.07 27.83
N SER A 27 -28.41 6.19 28.09
CA SER A 27 -29.45 5.84 27.12
C SER A 27 -30.36 7.01 26.83
N LEU A 28 -30.83 7.75 27.86
CA LEU A 28 -31.65 8.95 27.73
C LEU A 28 -30.90 10.10 27.05
N LEU A 29 -29.61 10.31 27.38
CA LEU A 29 -28.77 11.30 26.69
C LEU A 29 -28.54 10.94 25.23
N ARG A 30 -28.38 9.66 24.92
CA ARG A 30 -28.31 9.18 23.55
C ARG A 30 -29.59 9.43 22.79
N ASP A 31 -30.72 9.15 23.39
CA ASP A 31 -32.03 9.34 22.79
C ASP A 31 -32.37 10.84 22.67
N THR A 32 -31.96 11.67 23.65
CA THR A 32 -32.10 13.11 23.58
C THR A 32 -31.14 13.72 22.53
N ALA A 33 -29.92 13.20 22.40
CA ALA A 33 -28.98 13.59 21.35
C ALA A 33 -29.48 13.19 19.96
N VAL A 34 -30.21 12.09 19.83
CA VAL A 34 -30.91 11.66 18.62
C VAL A 34 -32.06 12.62 18.28
N LEU A 35 -32.73 13.18 19.29
CA LEU A 35 -33.83 14.15 19.10
C LEU A 35 -33.31 15.59 18.84
N SER A 36 -32.09 15.93 19.25
CA SER A 36 -31.50 17.25 19.03
C SER A 36 -30.56 17.25 17.82
N GLU A 37 -31.12 17.10 16.62
CA GLU A 37 -30.38 17.03 15.34
C GLU A 37 -29.44 18.21 15.07
N ASN A 38 -29.48 19.27 15.88
CA ASN A 38 -28.77 20.54 15.65
C ASN A 38 -27.72 20.88 16.70
N TRP A 39 -27.29 19.93 17.54
CA TRP A 39 -26.22 20.24 18.51
C TRP A 39 -24.85 20.19 17.85
N PRO A 40 -24.10 21.29 17.86
CA PRO A 40 -22.76 21.31 17.32
C PRO A 40 -21.86 20.28 18.00
N GLY A 41 -21.23 19.42 17.24
CA GLY A 41 -20.28 18.42 17.75
C GLY A 41 -20.89 17.06 18.15
N VAL A 42 -22.21 16.91 18.13
CA VAL A 42 -22.86 15.60 18.28
C VAL A 42 -22.95 14.93 16.91
N PRO A 43 -22.36 13.72 16.72
CA PRO A 43 -22.51 12.99 15.47
C PRO A 43 -23.99 12.68 15.21
N GLN A 44 -24.49 13.14 14.08
CA GLN A 44 -25.86 12.74 13.67
C GLN A 44 -25.91 11.23 13.46
N PRO A 45 -26.88 10.51 14.06
CA PRO A 45 -27.04 9.10 13.80
C PRO A 45 -27.37 8.89 12.32
N LEU A 46 -26.75 7.88 11.73
CA LEU A 46 -27.05 7.49 10.35
C LEU A 46 -28.43 6.84 10.31
N HIS A 47 -29.35 7.42 9.55
CA HIS A 47 -30.67 6.87 9.32
C HIS A 47 -30.70 6.11 7.99
N GLY A 48 -31.40 5.00 7.95
CA GLY A 48 -31.60 4.22 6.74
C GLY A 48 -31.64 2.72 7.00
N GLU A 49 -32.03 1.98 6.00
CA GLU A 49 -32.04 0.53 6.03
C GLU A 49 -30.61 -0.02 6.11
N ILE A 50 -30.42 -1.03 6.94
CA ILE A 50 -29.13 -1.75 7.02
C ILE A 50 -29.03 -2.70 5.84
N ARG A 51 -28.05 -2.48 4.97
CA ARG A 51 -27.78 -3.30 3.79
C ARG A 51 -26.37 -3.84 3.80
N THR A 52 -26.22 -5.04 3.28
CA THR A 52 -24.89 -5.61 2.99
C THR A 52 -24.57 -5.41 1.51
N ARG A 53 -23.39 -4.87 1.23
CA ARG A 53 -22.86 -4.74 -0.14
C ARG A 53 -21.50 -5.42 -0.23
N TYR A 54 -21.22 -5.98 -1.40
CA TYR A 54 -19.92 -6.59 -1.69
C TYR A 54 -19.16 -5.72 -2.68
N THR A 55 -17.86 -5.58 -2.46
CA THR A 55 -16.97 -4.79 -3.29
C THR A 55 -15.53 -5.32 -3.19
N THR A 56 -14.59 -4.66 -3.85
CA THR A 56 -13.18 -5.00 -3.79
C THR A 56 -12.38 -3.83 -3.23
N CYS A 57 -11.41 -4.11 -2.37
CA CYS A 57 -10.48 -3.10 -1.87
C CYS A 57 -9.47 -2.74 -2.96
N THR A 58 -9.37 -1.45 -3.31
CA THR A 58 -8.44 -0.93 -4.31
C THR A 58 -7.33 -0.04 -3.71
N LEU A 59 -7.16 -0.05 -2.39
CA LEU A 59 -6.14 0.74 -1.69
C LEU A 59 -4.70 0.26 -1.96
N CYS A 60 -4.53 -1.00 -2.40
CA CYS A 60 -3.26 -1.56 -2.81
C CYS A 60 -3.50 -2.64 -3.89
N PRO A 61 -2.44 -3.17 -4.54
CA PRO A 61 -2.58 -4.20 -5.57
C PRO A 61 -3.08 -5.57 -5.09
N ALA A 62 -3.52 -5.69 -3.83
CA ALA A 62 -3.97 -6.97 -3.26
C ALA A 62 -5.36 -7.41 -3.72
N GLY A 63 -6.26 -6.49 -4.08
CA GLY A 63 -7.59 -6.82 -4.58
C GLY A 63 -8.46 -7.65 -3.61
N CYS A 64 -8.37 -7.38 -2.29
CA CYS A 64 -9.11 -8.14 -1.28
C CYS A 64 -10.62 -7.93 -1.40
N GLY A 65 -11.40 -9.01 -1.25
CA GLY A 65 -12.86 -8.94 -1.21
C GLY A 65 -13.37 -8.29 0.06
N VAL A 66 -14.30 -7.36 -0.07
CA VAL A 66 -14.86 -6.56 1.01
C VAL A 66 -16.36 -6.75 1.11
N ARG A 67 -16.83 -7.05 2.31
CA ARG A 67 -18.23 -6.98 2.69
C ARG A 67 -18.47 -5.71 3.49
N ALA A 68 -19.20 -4.78 2.91
CA ALA A 68 -19.56 -3.52 3.54
C ALA A 68 -20.95 -3.62 4.18
N ARG A 69 -21.05 -3.25 5.46
CA ARG A 69 -22.32 -2.97 6.12
C ARG A 69 -22.62 -1.49 5.91
N CYS A 70 -23.71 -1.21 5.24
CA CYS A 70 -24.16 0.15 4.95
C CYS A 70 -25.42 0.49 5.76
N VAL A 71 -25.54 1.74 6.17
CA VAL A 71 -26.78 2.34 6.69
C VAL A 71 -27.23 3.36 5.64
N GLY A 72 -28.35 3.09 4.98
CA GLY A 72 -28.70 3.78 3.75
C GLY A 72 -27.58 3.60 2.71
N ASP A 73 -27.05 4.70 2.20
CA ASP A 73 -26.00 4.69 1.18
C ASP A 73 -24.58 4.91 1.77
N ARG A 74 -24.39 4.77 3.09
CA ARG A 74 -23.09 4.99 3.73
C ARG A 74 -22.54 3.71 4.34
N PRO A 75 -21.33 3.29 3.97
CA PRO A 75 -20.63 2.19 4.62
C PRO A 75 -20.21 2.60 6.03
N VAL A 76 -20.60 1.80 7.02
CA VAL A 76 -20.27 2.02 8.45
C VAL A 76 -19.30 0.98 8.99
N SER A 77 -19.10 -0.12 8.27
CA SER A 77 -18.13 -1.15 8.64
C SER A 77 -17.73 -1.92 7.39
N LEU A 78 -16.44 -2.20 7.28
CA LEU A 78 -15.87 -3.05 6.25
C LEU A 78 -15.25 -4.28 6.89
N VAL A 79 -15.49 -5.45 6.33
CA VAL A 79 -14.88 -6.71 6.73
C VAL A 79 -14.52 -7.54 5.50
N GLY A 80 -13.60 -8.47 5.61
CA GLY A 80 -13.26 -9.36 4.50
C GLY A 80 -14.38 -10.35 4.19
N VAL A 81 -14.46 -10.78 2.93
CA VAL A 81 -15.41 -11.77 2.44
C VAL A 81 -14.82 -13.17 2.65
N SER A 82 -15.35 -13.97 3.58
CA SER A 82 -14.84 -15.30 3.95
C SER A 82 -14.71 -16.27 2.77
N GLY A 83 -15.66 -16.20 1.83
CA GLY A 83 -15.63 -17.00 0.59
C GLY A 83 -14.79 -16.40 -0.54
N HIS A 84 -14.04 -15.29 -0.33
CA HIS A 84 -13.21 -14.72 -1.38
C HIS A 84 -12.03 -15.62 -1.72
N PRO A 85 -11.86 -16.03 -2.99
CA PRO A 85 -10.89 -17.08 -3.33
C PRO A 85 -9.43 -16.70 -3.08
N ALA A 86 -9.09 -15.41 -3.11
CA ALA A 86 -7.73 -14.94 -2.85
C ALA A 86 -7.52 -14.53 -1.38
N SER A 87 -8.39 -13.68 -0.80
CA SER A 87 -8.19 -13.11 0.54
C SER A 87 -8.83 -13.90 1.68
N ARG A 88 -9.73 -14.87 1.39
CA ARG A 88 -10.36 -15.81 2.33
C ARG A 88 -10.87 -15.16 3.62
N GLY A 89 -11.46 -13.98 3.52
CA GLY A 89 -12.01 -13.26 4.67
C GLY A 89 -11.02 -12.37 5.42
N VAL A 90 -9.78 -12.36 5.03
CA VAL A 90 -8.78 -11.48 5.65
C VAL A 90 -8.77 -10.11 4.95
N LEU A 91 -8.74 -9.06 5.76
CA LEU A 91 -8.59 -7.68 5.31
C LEU A 91 -7.59 -6.98 6.23
N CYS A 92 -6.63 -6.26 5.65
CA CYS A 92 -5.62 -5.54 6.43
C CYS A 92 -6.25 -4.32 7.15
N PRO A 93 -5.58 -3.73 8.15
CA PRO A 93 -6.11 -2.57 8.86
C PRO A 93 -6.53 -1.41 7.96
N ALA A 94 -5.76 -1.10 6.90
CA ALA A 94 -6.13 -0.05 5.94
C ALA A 94 -7.44 -0.37 5.20
N GLY A 95 -7.64 -1.63 4.80
CA GLY A 95 -8.88 -2.08 4.17
C GLY A 95 -10.09 -2.01 5.11
N LEU A 96 -9.90 -2.38 6.39
CA LEU A 96 -10.98 -2.35 7.40
C LEU A 96 -11.54 -0.94 7.63
N VAL A 97 -10.67 0.08 7.60
CA VAL A 97 -11.02 1.47 7.92
C VAL A 97 -11.02 2.40 6.71
N GLY A 98 -10.82 1.85 5.51
CA GLY A 98 -10.69 2.61 4.26
C GLY A 98 -11.89 3.52 3.94
N HIS A 99 -13.09 3.21 4.42
CA HIS A 99 -14.28 4.06 4.26
C HIS A 99 -14.17 5.41 4.99
N HIS A 100 -13.23 5.58 5.93
CA HIS A 100 -12.99 6.85 6.59
C HIS A 100 -12.12 7.82 5.75
N LEU A 101 -11.42 7.33 4.73
CA LEU A 101 -10.55 8.17 3.88
C LEU A 101 -11.29 9.33 3.23
N ALA A 102 -12.55 9.11 2.81
CA ALA A 102 -13.39 10.14 2.21
C ALA A 102 -13.60 11.37 3.10
N PHE A 103 -13.37 11.26 4.41
CA PHE A 103 -13.54 12.34 5.40
C PHE A 103 -12.22 12.99 5.82
N CYS A 104 -11.15 12.77 5.07
CA CYS A 104 -9.85 13.41 5.29
C CYS A 104 -9.92 14.94 5.10
N ARG A 105 -9.24 15.68 5.97
CA ARG A 105 -9.20 17.14 5.91
C ARG A 105 -8.32 17.68 4.76
N ASN A 106 -7.27 16.95 4.37
CA ASN A 106 -6.32 17.35 3.33
C ASN A 106 -6.78 16.94 1.93
N ARG A 107 -8.09 16.97 1.69
CA ARG A 107 -8.68 16.55 0.44
C ARG A 107 -8.59 17.63 -0.62
N ALA A 108 -8.17 17.25 -1.83
CA ALA A 108 -8.32 18.07 -3.01
C ALA A 108 -9.80 18.10 -3.43
N ALA A 109 -10.43 19.27 -3.44
CA ALA A 109 -11.85 19.44 -3.72
C ALA A 109 -12.14 19.98 -5.13
N GLU A 110 -11.18 20.66 -5.74
CA GLU A 110 -11.31 21.27 -7.06
C GLU A 110 -9.95 21.34 -7.77
N PRO A 111 -9.92 21.45 -9.11
CA PRO A 111 -8.68 21.54 -9.85
C PRO A 111 -7.89 22.79 -9.50
N LEU A 112 -6.57 22.65 -9.35
CA LEU A 112 -5.67 23.75 -9.04
C LEU A 112 -4.63 23.91 -10.17
N ALA A 113 -4.25 25.16 -10.45
CA ALA A 113 -3.10 25.52 -11.28
C ALA A 113 -2.25 26.54 -10.51
N GLY A 114 -0.96 26.24 -10.27
CA GLY A 114 -0.09 27.06 -9.43
C GLY A 114 -0.68 27.31 -8.04
N GLY A 115 -1.35 26.33 -7.46
CA GLY A 115 -2.00 26.40 -6.14
C GLY A 115 -3.32 27.19 -6.12
N LYS A 116 -3.83 27.68 -7.25
CA LYS A 116 -5.08 28.45 -7.34
C LYS A 116 -6.18 27.64 -8.01
N PRO A 117 -7.45 27.73 -7.52
CA PRO A 117 -8.58 27.05 -8.16
C PRO A 117 -8.77 27.48 -9.61
N VAL A 118 -9.03 26.49 -10.47
CA VAL A 118 -9.31 26.72 -11.91
C VAL A 118 -10.41 25.78 -12.40
N ALA A 119 -11.02 26.10 -13.53
CA ALA A 119 -11.89 25.16 -14.22
C ALA A 119 -11.06 23.99 -14.80
N ILE A 120 -11.64 22.81 -14.85
CA ILE A 120 -10.94 21.61 -15.37
C ILE A 120 -10.52 21.78 -16.82
N GLU A 121 -11.29 22.51 -17.64
CA GLU A 121 -11.00 22.83 -19.04
C GLU A 121 -9.71 23.65 -19.16
N ARG A 122 -9.50 24.59 -18.24
CA ARG A 122 -8.27 25.41 -18.21
C ARG A 122 -7.06 24.53 -17.84
N ALA A 123 -7.22 23.61 -16.89
CA ALA A 123 -6.16 22.66 -16.55
C ALA A 123 -5.82 21.75 -17.73
N LEU A 124 -6.84 21.20 -18.42
CA LEU A 124 -6.66 20.40 -19.63
C LEU A 124 -5.91 21.16 -20.73
N THR A 125 -6.34 22.40 -21.02
CA THR A 125 -5.67 23.24 -22.02
C THR A 125 -4.22 23.51 -21.65
N GLY A 126 -3.94 23.82 -20.39
CA GLY A 126 -2.58 24.08 -19.92
C GLY A 126 -1.68 22.85 -19.97
N VAL A 127 -2.17 21.70 -19.57
CA VAL A 127 -1.42 20.44 -19.66
C VAL A 127 -1.20 20.02 -21.13
N SER A 128 -2.21 20.14 -22.00
CA SER A 128 -2.06 19.88 -23.43
C SER A 128 -1.02 20.80 -24.09
N ALA A 129 -1.02 22.08 -23.73
CA ALA A 129 -0.01 23.04 -24.20
C ALA A 129 1.40 22.67 -23.72
N ALA A 130 1.53 22.27 -22.43
CA ALA A 130 2.79 21.81 -21.89
C ALA A 130 3.32 20.58 -22.61
N ILE A 131 2.45 19.62 -22.96
CA ILE A 131 2.81 18.43 -23.73
C ILE A 131 3.26 18.81 -25.15
N ALA A 132 2.51 19.67 -25.83
CA ALA A 132 2.82 20.12 -27.18
C ALA A 132 4.14 20.92 -27.27
N ALA A 133 4.52 21.61 -26.20
CA ALA A 133 5.75 22.39 -26.13
C ALA A 133 7.02 21.54 -25.92
N ARG A 134 6.90 20.22 -25.71
CA ARG A 134 8.08 19.35 -25.42
C ARG A 134 8.95 19.13 -26.65
N GLY A 135 10.24 19.30 -26.44
CA GLY A 135 11.25 19.04 -27.45
C GLY A 135 11.46 17.54 -27.73
N PRO A 136 12.16 17.20 -28.83
CA PRO A 136 12.35 15.81 -29.26
C PRO A 136 13.17 14.95 -28.29
N ARG A 137 13.83 15.57 -27.30
CA ARG A 137 14.61 14.87 -26.26
C ARG A 137 13.87 14.69 -24.96
N GLU A 138 12.74 15.36 -24.77
CA GLU A 138 11.96 15.35 -23.54
C GLU A 138 10.82 14.33 -23.63
N SER A 139 10.59 13.62 -22.53
CA SER A 139 9.54 12.63 -22.43
C SER A 139 8.30 13.20 -21.74
N VAL A 140 7.14 12.65 -22.10
CA VAL A 140 5.91 12.75 -21.33
C VAL A 140 5.72 11.42 -20.59
N ALA A 141 5.68 11.47 -19.28
CA ALA A 141 5.57 10.27 -18.45
C ALA A 141 4.27 10.22 -17.65
N ILE A 142 3.71 9.03 -17.48
CA ILE A 142 2.63 8.76 -16.54
C ILE A 142 3.13 7.75 -15.52
N LEU A 143 3.10 8.13 -14.24
CA LEU A 143 3.40 7.27 -13.11
C LEU A 143 2.12 6.60 -12.63
N ASP A 144 2.02 5.29 -12.86
CA ASP A 144 0.88 4.44 -12.54
C ASP A 144 1.21 3.57 -11.31
N PRO A 145 0.58 3.81 -10.15
CA PRO A 145 0.86 3.05 -8.93
C PRO A 145 0.29 1.63 -8.93
N ARG A 146 -0.63 1.34 -9.86
CA ARG A 146 -1.31 0.05 -9.95
C ARG A 146 -1.35 -0.45 -11.40
N PRO A 147 -0.21 -0.83 -11.99
CA PRO A 147 -0.16 -1.30 -13.37
C PRO A 147 -1.03 -2.56 -13.59
N GLY A 148 -1.46 -2.78 -14.83
CA GLY A 148 -2.30 -3.93 -15.20
C GLY A 148 -3.80 -3.68 -15.19
N ARG A 149 -4.25 -2.49 -14.78
CA ARG A 149 -5.65 -2.05 -14.85
C ARG A 149 -6.09 -1.71 -16.28
N ALA A 150 -7.39 -1.57 -16.49
CA ALA A 150 -7.94 -0.94 -17.69
C ALA A 150 -7.48 0.52 -17.81
N ALA A 151 -7.35 1.25 -16.69
CA ALA A 151 -6.73 2.57 -16.65
C ALA A 151 -5.31 2.57 -17.24
N SER A 152 -4.50 1.57 -16.93
CA SER A 152 -3.15 1.41 -17.49
C SER A 152 -3.15 1.26 -19.02
N LEU A 153 -4.21 0.67 -19.60
CA LEU A 153 -4.38 0.60 -21.06
C LEU A 153 -4.64 1.98 -21.66
N VAL A 154 -5.45 2.80 -21.00
CA VAL A 154 -5.70 4.20 -21.39
C VAL A 154 -4.39 4.98 -21.40
N TYR A 155 -3.60 4.87 -20.31
CA TYR A 155 -2.31 5.57 -20.21
C TYR A 155 -1.34 5.16 -21.33
N ARG A 156 -1.22 3.87 -21.60
CA ARG A 156 -0.35 3.36 -22.68
C ARG A 156 -0.81 3.80 -24.05
N ARG A 157 -2.12 3.79 -24.34
CA ARG A 157 -2.66 4.27 -25.62
C ARG A 157 -2.35 5.75 -25.83
N PHE A 158 -2.58 6.57 -24.82
CA PHE A 158 -2.25 7.98 -24.85
C PHE A 158 -0.77 8.21 -25.12
N LEU A 159 0.10 7.57 -24.34
CA LEU A 159 1.55 7.71 -24.45
C LEU A 159 2.11 7.17 -25.76
N ALA A 160 1.51 6.13 -26.34
CA ALA A 160 1.89 5.59 -27.66
C ALA A 160 1.62 6.57 -28.81
N GLY A 161 0.70 7.53 -28.64
CA GLY A 161 0.45 8.63 -29.57
C GLY A 161 1.47 9.77 -29.48
N LEU A 162 2.40 9.73 -28.52
CA LEU A 162 3.39 10.78 -28.28
C LEU A 162 4.79 10.33 -28.72
N PRO A 163 5.64 11.25 -29.23
CA PRO A 163 6.98 10.90 -29.71
C PRO A 163 7.85 10.18 -28.66
N ARG A 164 7.70 10.51 -27.40
CA ARG A 164 8.46 9.95 -26.28
C ARG A 164 7.56 9.76 -25.04
N GLY A 165 6.52 8.94 -25.18
CA GLY A 165 5.67 8.55 -24.08
C GLY A 165 6.32 7.48 -23.21
N VAL A 166 6.31 7.65 -21.87
CA VAL A 166 6.88 6.70 -20.90
C VAL A 166 5.80 6.31 -19.89
N HIS A 167 5.35 5.06 -19.95
CA HIS A 167 4.52 4.48 -18.88
C HIS A 167 5.44 3.91 -17.80
N CYS A 168 5.39 4.46 -16.61
CA CYS A 168 6.22 4.02 -15.50
C CYS A 168 5.40 3.74 -14.23
N ALA A 169 5.99 2.96 -13.34
CA ALA A 169 5.41 2.59 -12.05
C ALA A 169 6.38 2.91 -10.91
N PRO A 170 5.90 3.00 -9.66
CA PRO A 170 6.76 3.09 -8.50
C PRO A 170 7.75 1.93 -8.44
N PRO A 171 8.91 2.10 -7.77
CA PRO A 171 9.81 1.01 -7.48
C PRO A 171 9.07 -0.14 -6.79
N ASN A 172 9.34 -1.37 -7.22
CA ASN A 172 8.72 -2.58 -6.69
C ASN A 172 7.20 -2.73 -6.87
N ALA A 173 6.57 -1.97 -7.75
CA ALA A 173 5.15 -2.17 -8.10
C ALA A 173 4.87 -3.58 -8.64
N GLU A 174 5.82 -4.17 -9.34
CA GLU A 174 5.77 -5.54 -9.88
C GLU A 174 7.06 -6.31 -9.50
N PRO A 175 7.19 -6.73 -8.23
CA PRO A 175 8.47 -7.22 -7.68
C PRO A 175 9.02 -8.48 -8.34
N TYR A 176 8.18 -9.27 -9.02
CA TYR A 176 8.58 -10.50 -9.71
C TYR A 176 8.31 -10.47 -11.22
N GLY A 177 7.95 -9.33 -11.76
CA GLY A 177 7.68 -9.18 -13.19
C GLY A 177 6.64 -10.17 -13.69
N ALA A 178 7.01 -11.00 -14.67
CA ALA A 178 6.13 -11.99 -15.27
C ALA A 178 5.80 -13.20 -14.38
N PHE A 179 6.28 -13.23 -13.12
CA PHE A 179 6.06 -14.34 -12.20
C PHE A 179 5.13 -13.96 -11.04
N GLY A 180 4.40 -14.94 -10.56
CA GLY A 180 3.69 -14.95 -9.29
C GLY A 180 4.25 -16.03 -8.36
N ILE A 181 3.81 -16.05 -7.11
CA ILE A 181 4.18 -17.04 -6.10
C ILE A 181 3.01 -18.00 -5.89
N ASP A 182 3.28 -19.29 -5.98
CA ASP A 182 2.34 -20.36 -5.62
C ASP A 182 2.35 -20.58 -4.10
N LEU A 183 1.80 -19.57 -3.40
CA LEU A 183 1.85 -19.47 -1.94
C LEU A 183 1.13 -20.61 -1.24
N GLU A 184 0.09 -21.17 -1.85
CA GLU A 184 -0.72 -22.26 -1.31
C GLU A 184 0.08 -23.55 -1.14
N ASN A 185 1.08 -23.74 -1.98
CA ASN A 185 1.96 -24.90 -1.96
C ASN A 185 3.34 -24.62 -1.35
N THR A 186 3.70 -23.35 -1.09
CA THR A 186 4.95 -22.97 -0.43
C THR A 186 4.99 -23.50 1.00
N ARG A 187 6.17 -23.95 1.47
CA ARG A 187 6.39 -24.44 2.84
C ARG A 187 7.40 -23.64 3.64
N ALA A 188 8.26 -22.85 3.00
CA ALA A 188 9.10 -21.87 3.67
C ALA A 188 9.30 -20.62 2.81
N ILE A 189 9.31 -19.47 3.46
CA ILE A 189 9.61 -18.17 2.85
C ILE A 189 10.75 -17.55 3.63
N LEU A 190 11.88 -17.32 2.96
CA LEU A 190 12.98 -16.52 3.45
C LEU A 190 12.85 -15.11 2.87
N SER A 191 12.52 -14.14 3.70
CA SER A 191 12.23 -12.77 3.30
C SER A 191 13.36 -11.83 3.69
N PHE A 192 13.93 -11.13 2.73
CA PHE A 192 14.96 -10.10 2.89
C PHE A 192 14.30 -8.72 2.88
N GLY A 193 13.80 -8.29 4.04
CA GLY A 193 13.16 -6.99 4.22
C GLY A 193 11.88 -6.78 3.40
N ALA A 194 11.33 -7.82 2.76
CA ALA A 194 10.12 -7.67 2.00
C ALA A 194 8.91 -7.46 2.94
N PRO A 195 8.10 -6.40 2.74
CA PRO A 195 6.96 -6.10 3.60
C PRO A 195 5.77 -7.02 3.27
N VAL A 196 5.92 -8.31 3.50
CA VAL A 196 5.01 -9.39 3.08
C VAL A 196 3.57 -9.15 3.54
N LEU A 197 3.39 -8.46 4.67
CA LEU A 197 2.07 -8.12 5.22
C LEU A 197 1.58 -6.72 4.85
N ASP A 198 2.41 -5.90 4.23
CA ASP A 198 2.14 -4.48 4.00
C ASP A 198 1.99 -4.12 2.51
N GLY A 199 1.35 -5.00 1.73
CA GLY A 199 0.96 -4.73 0.34
C GLY A 199 1.94 -5.25 -0.72
N TRP A 200 3.05 -5.85 -0.32
CA TRP A 200 4.02 -6.46 -1.24
C TRP A 200 3.44 -7.64 -2.05
N LEU A 201 2.71 -8.52 -1.36
CA LEU A 201 1.80 -9.49 -1.96
C LEU A 201 0.37 -9.09 -1.59
N SER A 202 -0.57 -10.02 -1.62
CA SER A 202 -1.88 -9.84 -1.02
C SER A 202 -1.79 -10.15 0.49
N PRO A 203 -1.81 -9.19 1.42
CA PRO A 203 -1.72 -9.47 2.85
C PRO A 203 -2.77 -10.47 3.32
N GLY A 204 -3.99 -10.38 2.77
CA GLY A 204 -5.06 -11.33 3.05
C GLY A 204 -4.72 -12.75 2.63
N ARG A 205 -4.12 -12.92 1.44
CA ARG A 205 -3.68 -14.23 0.95
C ARG A 205 -2.54 -14.81 1.79
N VAL A 206 -1.58 -13.96 2.18
CA VAL A 206 -0.48 -14.38 3.06
C VAL A 206 -1.01 -14.86 4.40
N LEU A 207 -1.84 -14.07 5.06
CA LEU A 207 -2.42 -14.43 6.36
C LEU A 207 -3.32 -15.67 6.29
N ALA A 208 -4.09 -15.84 5.21
CA ALA A 208 -4.90 -17.03 4.99
C ALA A 208 -4.08 -18.32 4.83
N ASN A 209 -2.83 -18.21 4.39
CA ASN A 209 -1.92 -19.33 4.22
C ASN A 209 -0.83 -19.42 5.31
N ARG A 210 -0.84 -18.50 6.30
CA ARG A 210 0.24 -18.36 7.28
C ARG A 210 0.60 -19.63 8.05
N SER A 211 -0.35 -20.47 8.32
CA SER A 211 -0.13 -21.76 9.01
C SER A 211 0.54 -22.84 8.13
N HIS A 212 0.66 -22.60 6.83
CA HIS A 212 1.15 -23.61 5.88
C HIS A 212 2.65 -23.51 5.61
N PHE A 213 3.30 -22.40 5.98
CA PHE A 213 4.72 -22.17 5.71
C PHE A 213 5.46 -21.58 6.92
N GLN A 214 6.76 -21.84 6.99
CA GLN A 214 7.68 -21.16 7.89
C GLN A 214 8.08 -19.83 7.26
N LEU A 215 7.97 -18.74 8.01
CA LEU A 215 8.40 -17.40 7.60
C LEU A 215 9.65 -16.99 8.35
N ILE A 216 10.72 -16.73 7.63
CA ILE A 216 11.98 -16.22 8.15
C ILE A 216 12.15 -14.80 7.63
N GLN A 217 12.27 -13.82 8.52
CA GLN A 217 12.41 -12.42 8.16
C GLN A 217 13.82 -11.93 8.48
N ILE A 218 14.50 -11.39 7.48
CA ILE A 218 15.86 -10.84 7.55
C ILE A 218 15.76 -9.33 7.39
N GLU A 219 16.00 -8.57 8.46
CA GLU A 219 15.91 -7.11 8.43
C GLU A 219 16.52 -6.49 9.72
N PRO A 220 16.94 -5.21 9.70
CA PRO A 220 17.64 -4.58 10.82
C PRO A 220 16.72 -4.17 11.99
N ALA A 221 15.42 -4.04 11.77
CA ALA A 221 14.44 -3.66 12.77
C ALA A 221 13.22 -4.57 12.70
N TYR A 222 12.63 -4.88 13.83
CA TYR A 222 11.51 -5.82 13.97
C TYR A 222 10.21 -5.24 13.44
N SER A 223 9.92 -5.49 12.17
CA SER A 223 8.73 -5.00 11.48
C SER A 223 7.47 -5.81 11.85
N ARG A 224 6.32 -5.36 11.30
CA ARG A 224 5.08 -6.13 11.39
C ARG A 224 5.22 -7.51 10.71
N THR A 225 5.98 -7.62 9.64
CA THR A 225 6.27 -8.92 9.01
C THR A 225 7.08 -9.80 9.96
N ALA A 226 8.12 -9.26 10.62
CA ALA A 226 8.90 -9.98 11.61
C ALA A 226 8.05 -10.45 12.80
N SER A 227 7.06 -9.65 13.24
CA SER A 227 6.17 -10.01 14.34
C SER A 227 5.32 -11.26 14.07
N LEU A 228 5.14 -11.64 12.82
CA LEU A 228 4.47 -12.86 12.38
C LEU A 228 5.43 -13.92 11.83
N ALA A 229 6.72 -13.63 11.79
CA ALA A 229 7.73 -14.58 11.36
C ALA A 229 7.99 -15.63 12.46
N ASP A 230 8.37 -16.83 12.04
CA ASP A 230 8.82 -17.90 12.96
C ASP A 230 10.25 -17.67 13.43
N LEU A 231 11.03 -16.93 12.63
CA LEU A 231 12.40 -16.54 12.94
C LEU A 231 12.66 -15.14 12.38
N TRP A 232 13.17 -14.24 13.21
CA TRP A 232 13.74 -12.97 12.78
C TRP A 232 15.26 -13.00 12.96
N VAL A 233 15.98 -12.66 11.91
CA VAL A 233 17.45 -12.57 11.93
C VAL A 233 17.82 -11.12 11.63
N PRO A 234 18.37 -10.38 12.61
CA PRO A 234 18.82 -9.01 12.38
C PRO A 234 20.09 -9.01 11.50
N VAL A 235 20.02 -8.24 10.40
CA VAL A 235 21.14 -8.07 9.46
C VAL A 235 21.28 -6.58 9.15
N LEU A 236 22.53 -6.11 9.06
CA LEU A 236 22.80 -4.70 8.73
C LEU A 236 22.23 -4.35 7.35
N PRO A 237 21.65 -3.15 7.18
CA PRO A 237 21.19 -2.68 5.89
C PRO A 237 22.32 -2.70 4.85
N GLY A 238 22.04 -3.29 3.68
CA GLY A 238 23.03 -3.47 2.61
C GLY A 238 23.84 -4.76 2.69
N SER A 239 23.71 -5.56 3.77
CA SER A 239 24.36 -6.88 3.90
C SER A 239 23.44 -8.04 3.54
N GLU A 240 22.25 -7.76 3.01
CA GLU A 240 21.26 -8.78 2.67
C GLU A 240 21.76 -9.77 1.61
N ASP A 241 22.47 -9.26 0.59
CA ASP A 241 23.05 -10.10 -0.46
C ASP A 241 24.18 -10.99 0.07
N ASP A 242 24.99 -10.49 1.00
CA ASP A 242 26.05 -11.26 1.65
C ASP A 242 25.46 -12.38 2.52
N PHE A 243 24.39 -12.07 3.25
CA PHE A 243 23.70 -13.07 4.05
C PHE A 243 22.99 -14.10 3.17
N ALA A 244 22.36 -13.69 2.06
CA ALA A 244 21.76 -14.61 1.08
C ALA A 244 22.84 -15.54 0.47
N ALA A 245 24.03 -15.02 0.19
CA ALA A 245 25.16 -15.83 -0.27
C ALA A 245 25.67 -16.79 0.83
N ALA A 246 25.68 -16.37 2.10
CA ALA A 246 26.04 -17.25 3.21
C ALA A 246 25.02 -18.39 3.38
N VAL A 247 23.73 -18.10 3.28
CA VAL A 247 22.68 -19.14 3.27
C VAL A 247 22.85 -20.10 2.09
N ALA A 248 23.20 -19.59 0.90
CA ALA A 248 23.44 -20.42 -0.26
C ALA A 248 24.63 -21.40 -0.06
N ARG A 249 25.72 -20.94 0.59
CA ARG A 249 26.83 -21.84 0.99
C ARG A 249 26.40 -22.83 2.07
N ALA A 250 25.60 -22.37 3.05
CA ALA A 250 25.10 -23.24 4.11
C ALA A 250 24.24 -24.40 3.58
N LEU A 251 23.50 -24.19 2.48
CA LEU A 251 22.77 -25.27 1.81
C LEU A 251 23.68 -26.38 1.25
N ASP A 252 24.96 -26.06 0.97
CA ASP A 252 25.97 -27.04 0.58
C ASP A 252 26.75 -27.60 1.77
N GLY A 253 26.46 -27.16 2.99
CA GLY A 253 27.23 -27.51 4.18
C GLY A 253 28.52 -26.69 4.39
N GLU A 254 28.70 -25.62 3.62
CA GLU A 254 29.94 -24.81 3.58
C GLU A 254 29.73 -23.45 4.28
N THR A 255 29.42 -23.43 5.57
CA THR A 255 29.29 -22.15 6.28
C THR A 255 29.84 -22.21 7.71
N THR A 256 30.38 -21.10 8.16
CA THR A 256 30.74 -20.84 9.57
C THR A 256 29.73 -19.91 10.27
N ASP A 257 28.78 -19.33 9.51
CA ASP A 257 27.73 -18.47 10.05
C ASP A 257 26.61 -19.32 10.64
N ALA A 258 26.42 -19.23 11.95
CA ALA A 258 25.43 -20.03 12.68
C ALA A 258 23.98 -19.68 12.27
N HIS A 259 23.67 -18.40 11.99
CA HIS A 259 22.35 -18.01 11.54
C HIS A 259 22.06 -18.50 10.13
N ALA A 260 23.04 -18.38 9.21
CA ALA A 260 22.89 -18.91 7.86
C ALA A 260 22.72 -20.46 7.88
N ALA A 261 23.43 -21.16 8.75
CA ALA A 261 23.27 -22.61 8.94
C ALA A 261 21.88 -22.98 9.47
N GLU A 262 21.35 -22.23 10.41
CA GLU A 262 20.00 -22.43 10.94
C GLU A 262 18.94 -22.20 9.87
N VAL A 263 19.04 -21.08 9.15
CA VAL A 263 18.13 -20.74 8.04
C VAL A 263 18.17 -21.84 6.97
N ALA A 264 19.37 -22.28 6.55
CA ALA A 264 19.52 -23.34 5.57
C ALA A 264 18.86 -24.66 6.03
N ARG A 265 19.01 -25.01 7.31
CA ARG A 265 18.37 -26.19 7.90
C ARG A 265 16.84 -26.10 7.85
N ILE A 266 16.26 -24.91 8.12
CA ILE A 266 14.81 -24.70 8.03
C ILE A 266 14.35 -24.85 6.59
N LEU A 267 15.04 -24.23 5.61
CA LEU A 267 14.70 -24.30 4.20
C LEU A 267 14.78 -25.73 3.65
N LEU A 268 15.78 -26.54 4.07
CA LEU A 268 15.93 -27.94 3.63
C LEU A 268 14.82 -28.83 4.18
N ARG A 269 14.33 -28.57 5.39
CA ARG A 269 13.25 -29.35 6.03
C ARG A 269 11.87 -28.99 5.49
N ASN A 270 11.67 -27.76 5.03
CA ASN A 270 10.37 -27.23 4.62
C ASN A 270 10.37 -26.89 3.12
N LYS A 271 10.46 -27.89 2.28
CA LYS A 271 10.36 -27.75 0.81
C LYS A 271 8.92 -27.92 0.34
N PRO A 272 8.46 -27.18 -0.69
CA PRO A 272 9.19 -26.16 -1.45
C PRO A 272 9.43 -24.88 -0.66
N ALA A 273 10.59 -24.26 -0.87
CA ALA A 273 11.02 -23.03 -0.22
C ALA A 273 11.36 -21.96 -1.25
N ILE A 274 11.09 -20.70 -0.92
CA ILE A 274 11.40 -19.54 -1.75
C ILE A 274 12.17 -18.48 -0.96
N ALA A 275 12.97 -17.69 -1.67
CA ALA A 275 13.58 -16.47 -1.14
C ALA A 275 12.93 -15.25 -1.80
N VAL A 276 12.54 -14.26 -1.01
CA VAL A 276 11.87 -13.04 -1.46
C VAL A 276 12.64 -11.82 -0.98
N GLY A 277 12.59 -10.73 -1.74
CA GLY A 277 13.38 -9.52 -1.52
C GLY A 277 14.17 -9.16 -2.76
N ALA A 278 14.96 -8.10 -2.66
CA ALA A 278 15.79 -7.60 -3.75
C ALA A 278 17.22 -8.16 -3.67
N GLY A 279 17.89 -8.24 -4.80
CA GLY A 279 19.31 -8.56 -4.87
C GLY A 279 19.66 -9.78 -5.74
N ALA A 280 20.86 -9.75 -6.28
CA ALA A 280 21.34 -10.81 -7.17
C ALA A 280 21.59 -12.13 -6.41
N ALA A 281 22.00 -12.06 -5.14
CA ALA A 281 22.21 -13.24 -4.33
C ALA A 281 20.88 -13.93 -3.97
N VAL A 282 19.83 -13.17 -3.73
CA VAL A 282 18.45 -13.70 -3.52
C VAL A 282 17.97 -14.45 -4.77
N ALA A 283 18.21 -13.90 -5.97
CA ALA A 283 17.87 -14.57 -7.23
C ALA A 283 18.66 -15.89 -7.39
N ARG A 284 19.97 -15.89 -7.12
CA ARG A 284 20.80 -17.11 -7.14
C ARG A 284 20.34 -18.14 -6.11
N LEU A 285 19.93 -17.68 -4.93
CA LEU A 285 19.40 -18.57 -3.90
C LEU A 285 18.12 -19.28 -4.36
N ASN A 286 17.22 -18.58 -5.06
CA ASN A 286 16.03 -19.19 -5.65
C ASN A 286 16.37 -20.25 -6.72
N ALA A 287 17.38 -20.00 -7.54
CA ALA A 287 17.87 -20.99 -8.48
C ALA A 287 18.37 -22.27 -7.75
N LYS A 288 19.11 -22.09 -6.65
CA LYS A 288 19.61 -23.19 -5.82
C LYS A 288 18.50 -23.95 -5.09
N LEU A 289 17.46 -23.27 -4.63
CA LEU A 289 16.28 -23.88 -4.04
C LEU A 289 15.40 -24.59 -5.09
N ALA A 290 15.71 -24.42 -6.38
CA ALA A 290 14.93 -24.92 -7.52
C ALA A 290 13.45 -24.45 -7.45
N SER A 291 13.22 -23.20 -7.02
CA SER A 291 11.89 -22.66 -6.76
C SER A 291 11.22 -22.05 -7.99
N VAL A 292 11.93 -21.90 -9.12
CA VAL A 292 11.37 -21.28 -10.33
C VAL A 292 10.78 -22.32 -11.25
N GLY A 293 9.54 -22.09 -11.72
CA GLY A 293 8.81 -22.98 -12.61
C GLY A 293 8.26 -24.25 -11.95
N ARG A 294 8.20 -24.31 -10.62
CA ARG A 294 7.73 -25.47 -9.86
C ARG A 294 6.61 -25.12 -8.88
N PRO A 295 5.69 -26.04 -8.57
CA PRO A 295 4.69 -25.86 -7.53
C PRO A 295 5.33 -25.45 -6.19
N GLY A 296 4.71 -24.50 -5.51
CA GLY A 296 5.22 -23.92 -4.27
C GLY A 296 6.36 -22.92 -4.46
N GLY A 297 6.66 -22.57 -5.70
CA GLY A 297 7.67 -21.58 -6.07
C GLY A 297 7.12 -20.45 -6.92
N PHE A 298 7.96 -19.93 -7.82
CA PHE A 298 7.60 -18.88 -8.77
C PHE A 298 7.06 -19.49 -10.06
N LEU A 299 5.81 -19.14 -10.40
CA LEU A 299 5.13 -19.59 -11.62
C LEU A 299 4.78 -18.40 -12.52
N PRO A 300 4.72 -18.58 -13.85
CA PRO A 300 4.42 -17.49 -14.78
C PRO A 300 2.99 -16.99 -14.62
N ARG A 301 2.81 -15.70 -14.85
CA ARG A 301 1.51 -15.00 -14.91
C ARG A 301 1.03 -14.88 -16.36
N ARG A 302 -0.30 -14.99 -16.57
CA ARG A 302 -0.91 -14.85 -17.90
C ARG A 302 -1.03 -13.41 -18.38
N ASP A 303 -1.25 -12.50 -17.47
CA ASP A 303 -1.69 -11.13 -17.73
C ASP A 303 -0.63 -10.08 -17.41
N PHE A 304 0.63 -10.51 -17.25
CA PHE A 304 1.71 -9.57 -17.00
C PHE A 304 1.93 -8.64 -18.18
N THR A 305 1.99 -7.36 -17.89
CA THR A 305 2.43 -6.32 -18.82
C THR A 305 3.60 -5.59 -18.21
N ALA A 306 4.74 -5.62 -18.90
CA ALA A 306 5.92 -4.89 -18.47
C ALA A 306 5.64 -3.39 -18.37
N VAL A 307 6.08 -2.79 -17.26
CA VAL A 307 6.06 -1.37 -17.00
C VAL A 307 7.46 -0.93 -16.55
N THR A 308 7.87 0.28 -16.92
CA THR A 308 9.18 0.78 -16.56
C THR A 308 9.17 1.23 -15.09
N ASP A 309 10.11 0.73 -14.29
CA ASP A 309 10.35 1.30 -12.96
C ASP A 309 10.83 2.76 -13.11
N VAL A 310 10.17 3.69 -12.43
CA VAL A 310 10.51 5.12 -12.50
C VAL A 310 11.96 5.40 -12.09
N ALA A 311 12.53 4.59 -11.20
CA ALA A 311 13.94 4.73 -10.82
C ALA A 311 14.90 4.49 -12.00
N ARG A 312 14.49 3.69 -12.99
CA ARG A 312 15.27 3.38 -14.20
C ARG A 312 15.08 4.38 -15.34
N VAL A 313 14.11 5.28 -15.23
CA VAL A 313 13.96 6.37 -16.21
C VAL A 313 15.19 7.27 -16.11
N PRO A 314 15.80 7.70 -17.24
CA PRO A 314 16.99 8.55 -17.21
C PRO A 314 16.73 9.86 -16.45
N ASP A 315 17.69 10.31 -15.67
CA ASP A 315 17.63 11.59 -14.98
C ASP A 315 17.58 12.75 -15.98
N GLY A 316 16.84 13.80 -15.68
CA GLY A 316 16.72 14.98 -16.53
C GLY A 316 16.02 14.72 -17.87
N SER A 317 15.19 13.68 -18.01
CA SER A 317 14.57 13.32 -19.28
C SER A 317 13.06 13.61 -19.38
N ILE A 318 12.38 13.85 -18.28
CA ILE A 318 10.93 14.03 -18.24
C ILE A 318 10.58 15.51 -18.27
N GLY A 319 9.92 15.96 -19.35
CA GLY A 319 9.41 17.32 -19.49
C GLY A 319 8.00 17.51 -18.93
N VAL A 320 7.13 16.49 -19.02
CA VAL A 320 5.81 16.47 -18.37
C VAL A 320 5.62 15.17 -17.62
N LEU A 321 5.30 15.26 -16.34
CA LEU A 321 5.04 14.11 -15.48
C LEU A 321 3.61 14.17 -14.92
N LEU A 322 2.78 13.20 -15.32
CA LEU A 322 1.48 12.96 -14.69
C LEU A 322 1.68 11.90 -13.60
N ILE A 323 1.24 12.18 -12.38
CA ILE A 323 1.39 11.28 -11.23
C ILE A 323 -0.01 10.88 -10.77
N GLU A 324 -0.35 9.60 -10.87
CA GLU A 324 -1.52 9.07 -10.21
C GLU A 324 -1.15 8.71 -8.76
N GLU A 325 -1.83 9.32 -7.79
CA GLU A 325 -1.61 9.09 -6.35
C GLU A 325 -2.94 8.75 -5.66
N THR A 326 -3.74 7.86 -6.26
CA THR A 326 -5.05 7.46 -5.75
C THR A 326 -5.00 6.26 -4.80
N ALA A 327 -3.92 5.49 -4.84
CA ALA A 327 -3.70 4.38 -3.93
C ALA A 327 -3.35 4.90 -2.53
N GLY A 328 -3.87 4.25 -1.50
CA GLY A 328 -3.59 4.58 -0.10
C GLY A 328 -2.20 4.15 0.38
N GLY A 329 -1.21 4.07 -0.50
CA GLY A 329 0.16 3.67 -0.23
C GLY A 329 1.05 4.81 0.27
N ASP A 330 2.32 4.48 0.53
CA ASP A 330 3.33 5.46 0.90
C ASP A 330 3.55 6.46 -0.24
N PRO A 331 3.67 7.75 0.06
CA PRO A 331 3.99 8.75 -0.95
C PRO A 331 5.36 8.45 -1.56
N LEU A 332 5.46 8.65 -2.88
CA LEU A 332 6.72 8.49 -3.58
C LEU A 332 7.74 9.54 -3.13
N PRO A 333 9.05 9.17 -3.04
CA PRO A 333 10.10 10.12 -2.72
C PRO A 333 10.15 11.22 -3.77
N TRP A 334 9.82 12.45 -3.39
CA TRP A 334 9.90 13.58 -4.31
C TRP A 334 11.31 13.74 -4.92
N ASP A 335 12.36 13.53 -4.14
CA ASP A 335 13.74 13.63 -4.63
C ASP A 335 14.06 12.63 -5.75
N LEU A 336 13.46 11.45 -5.74
CA LEU A 336 13.56 10.52 -6.85
C LEU A 336 12.91 11.10 -8.11
N LEU A 337 11.67 11.59 -8.00
CA LEU A 337 10.92 12.14 -9.12
C LEU A 337 11.57 13.41 -9.67
N ARG A 338 12.00 14.31 -8.77
CA ARG A 338 12.67 15.56 -9.14
C ARG A 338 13.90 15.35 -10.00
N ARG A 339 14.71 14.34 -9.70
CA ARG A 339 15.90 14.01 -10.53
C ARG A 339 15.54 13.59 -11.95
N LYS A 340 14.35 12.98 -12.16
CA LYS A 340 13.89 12.56 -13.50
C LYS A 340 13.42 13.72 -14.36
N LEU A 341 12.99 14.83 -13.74
CA LEU A 341 12.51 16.02 -14.43
C LEU A 341 13.66 16.77 -15.13
N VAL A 342 13.36 17.35 -16.29
CA VAL A 342 14.29 18.30 -16.91
C VAL A 342 14.54 19.48 -15.97
N PRO A 343 15.73 20.09 -15.98
CA PRO A 343 16.09 21.14 -15.01
C PRO A 343 15.24 22.40 -15.10
N GLN A 344 14.68 22.69 -16.29
CA GLN A 344 13.90 23.89 -16.56
C GLN A 344 12.59 23.51 -17.25
N ASP A 345 11.53 24.25 -16.96
CA ASP A 345 10.21 24.16 -17.60
C ASP A 345 9.52 22.78 -17.52
N ALA A 346 9.95 21.93 -16.60
CA ALA A 346 9.23 20.70 -16.31
C ALA A 346 7.84 21.02 -15.75
N VAL A 347 6.83 20.27 -16.18
CA VAL A 347 5.45 20.39 -15.69
C VAL A 347 5.03 19.11 -14.97
N VAL A 348 4.55 19.27 -13.75
CA VAL A 348 4.06 18.17 -12.91
C VAL A 348 2.56 18.29 -12.73
N VAL A 349 1.85 17.21 -13.01
CA VAL A 349 0.39 17.08 -12.88
C VAL A 349 0.09 15.99 -11.87
N ALA A 350 -0.47 16.33 -10.71
CA ALA A 350 -0.91 15.37 -9.72
C ALA A 350 -2.38 15.01 -9.93
N LEU A 351 -2.65 13.75 -10.21
CA LEU A 351 -4.00 13.16 -10.30
C LEU A 351 -4.27 12.47 -8.95
N THR A 352 -4.77 13.22 -7.98
CA THR A 352 -4.76 12.80 -6.57
C THR A 352 -5.96 13.32 -5.78
N PRO A 353 -6.47 12.57 -4.80
CA PRO A 353 -7.43 13.09 -3.85
C PRO A 353 -6.80 13.96 -2.74
N TRP A 354 -5.46 14.09 -2.69
CA TRP A 354 -4.73 14.70 -1.59
C TRP A 354 -4.11 16.05 -1.97
N LEU A 355 -3.96 16.96 -0.98
CA LEU A 355 -3.22 18.22 -1.12
C LEU A 355 -1.78 18.14 -0.56
N ASP A 356 -1.35 16.97 -0.14
CA ASP A 356 0.00 16.67 0.33
C ASP A 356 0.71 15.68 -0.60
N GLY A 357 1.87 15.16 -0.19
CA GLY A 357 2.66 14.30 -1.06
C GLY A 357 3.11 15.02 -2.33
N CYS A 358 2.97 14.36 -3.48
CA CYS A 358 3.35 14.92 -4.77
C CYS A 358 2.56 16.17 -5.18
N ALA A 359 1.33 16.35 -4.67
CA ALA A 359 0.51 17.53 -4.96
C ALA A 359 1.17 18.84 -4.52
N ARG A 360 2.02 18.82 -3.48
CA ARG A 360 2.76 20.01 -3.01
C ARG A 360 3.78 20.56 -4.03
N HIS A 361 4.16 19.73 -4.98
CA HIS A 361 5.16 20.03 -5.99
C HIS A 361 4.57 20.11 -7.39
N ALA A 362 3.25 19.97 -7.50
CA ALA A 362 2.57 19.94 -8.78
C ALA A 362 2.18 21.34 -9.26
N ASP A 363 2.37 21.58 -10.56
CA ASP A 363 1.86 22.76 -11.26
C ASP A 363 0.35 22.70 -11.43
N TYR A 364 -0.18 21.48 -11.62
CA TYR A 364 -1.61 21.20 -11.70
C TYR A 364 -1.98 20.08 -10.73
N VAL A 365 -3.03 20.31 -9.94
CA VAL A 365 -3.65 19.27 -9.11
C VAL A 365 -5.05 19.00 -9.66
N ILE A 366 -5.29 17.77 -10.06
CA ILE A 366 -6.60 17.30 -10.54
C ILE A 366 -7.20 16.41 -9.44
N PRO A 367 -8.32 16.84 -8.82
CA PRO A 367 -8.91 16.11 -7.71
C PRO A 367 -9.49 14.78 -8.19
N ALA A 368 -8.93 13.70 -7.73
CA ALA A 368 -9.39 12.35 -8.01
C ALA A 368 -10.40 11.85 -6.95
N PRO A 369 -11.32 10.95 -7.30
CA PRO A 369 -12.15 10.27 -6.31
C PRO A 369 -11.29 9.38 -5.40
N MET A 370 -11.70 9.26 -4.15
CA MET A 370 -11.13 8.32 -3.20
C MET A 370 -11.74 6.93 -3.32
N TYR A 371 -11.14 5.98 -2.64
CA TYR A 371 -11.68 4.63 -2.48
C TYR A 371 -13.16 4.65 -2.06
N LEU A 372 -13.98 3.87 -2.73
CA LEU A 372 -15.43 3.76 -2.60
C LEU A 372 -16.27 4.95 -3.11
N GLU A 373 -15.68 5.99 -3.67
CA GLU A 373 -16.43 7.14 -4.22
C GLU A 373 -16.73 7.04 -5.71
N SER A 374 -16.00 6.22 -6.43
CA SER A 374 -16.23 5.97 -7.87
C SER A 374 -16.13 4.48 -8.18
N LEU A 375 -16.62 4.12 -9.36
CA LEU A 375 -16.34 2.80 -9.92
C LEU A 375 -14.84 2.70 -10.21
N ASP A 376 -14.20 1.70 -9.63
CA ASP A 376 -12.78 1.38 -9.83
C ASP A 376 -12.63 -0.13 -10.07
N GLU A 377 -11.41 -0.59 -10.27
CA GLU A 377 -11.09 -1.99 -10.55
C GLU A 377 -9.90 -2.47 -9.73
N ALA A 378 -9.87 -3.76 -9.48
CA ALA A 378 -8.67 -4.46 -9.04
C ALA A 378 -8.26 -5.47 -10.12
N PRO A 379 -7.05 -5.33 -10.69
CA PRO A 379 -6.47 -6.30 -11.60
C PRO A 379 -6.00 -7.54 -10.83
N THR A 380 -5.27 -8.42 -11.50
CA THR A 380 -4.60 -9.55 -10.87
C THR A 380 -3.86 -9.12 -9.61
N PRO A 381 -4.15 -9.74 -8.46
CA PRO A 381 -3.45 -9.40 -7.21
C PRO A 381 -1.95 -9.54 -7.36
N ALA A 382 -1.19 -8.63 -6.74
CA ALA A 382 0.26 -8.68 -6.76
C ALA A 382 0.78 -10.04 -6.31
N GLY A 383 1.75 -10.57 -7.03
CA GLY A 383 2.35 -11.87 -6.76
C GLY A 383 1.42 -13.08 -6.96
N SER A 384 0.22 -12.92 -7.53
CA SER A 384 -0.67 -14.04 -7.85
C SER A 384 -0.22 -14.78 -9.10
N THR A 385 -0.26 -16.10 -9.06
CA THR A 385 -0.09 -16.98 -10.23
C THR A 385 -1.37 -17.12 -11.05
N VAL A 386 -2.50 -16.70 -10.47
CA VAL A 386 -3.83 -16.78 -11.07
C VAL A 386 -4.22 -15.39 -11.54
N ALA A 387 -4.57 -15.25 -12.82
CA ALA A 387 -5.10 -14.00 -13.34
C ALA A 387 -6.44 -13.67 -12.65
N GLY A 388 -6.66 -12.39 -12.36
CA GLY A 388 -7.84 -11.96 -11.66
C GLY A 388 -8.33 -10.59 -12.10
N PHE A 389 -9.63 -10.38 -11.93
CA PHE A 389 -10.25 -9.09 -12.18
C PHE A 389 -11.51 -8.94 -11.34
N SER A 390 -11.68 -7.77 -10.74
CA SER A 390 -12.90 -7.42 -10.03
C SER A 390 -13.19 -5.93 -10.15
N LEU A 391 -14.45 -5.56 -9.97
CA LEU A 391 -14.88 -4.18 -9.89
C LEU A 391 -15.05 -3.74 -8.44
N SER A 392 -14.74 -2.47 -8.19
CA SER A 392 -15.03 -1.79 -6.93
C SER A 392 -16.10 -0.74 -7.20
N PRO A 393 -17.40 -1.08 -7.09
CA PRO A 393 -18.47 -0.12 -7.24
C PRO A 393 -18.44 0.94 -6.14
N ALA A 394 -18.89 2.16 -6.46
CA ALA A 394 -19.02 3.22 -5.49
C ALA A 394 -20.02 2.85 -4.37
N LEU A 395 -19.62 3.08 -3.13
CA LEU A 395 -20.45 2.94 -1.93
C LEU A 395 -20.66 4.28 -1.21
N LEU A 396 -19.96 5.32 -1.64
CA LEU A 396 -20.04 6.68 -1.13
C LEU A 396 -20.42 7.62 -2.27
N THR A 397 -21.14 8.68 -1.96
CA THR A 397 -21.40 9.75 -2.93
C THR A 397 -20.15 10.60 -3.04
N ALA A 398 -19.59 10.68 -4.24
CA ALA A 398 -18.44 11.53 -4.53
C ALA A 398 -18.83 13.01 -4.48
N PRO A 399 -17.99 13.90 -3.92
CA PRO A 399 -18.14 15.34 -4.12
C PRO A 399 -18.16 15.71 -5.62
N PRO A 400 -18.81 16.83 -5.99
CA PRO A 400 -18.73 17.34 -7.35
C PRO A 400 -17.29 17.74 -7.71
N LYS A 401 -17.01 17.88 -9.00
CA LYS A 401 -15.72 18.33 -9.57
C LYS A 401 -14.55 17.31 -9.47
N LEU A 402 -14.79 16.08 -9.02
CA LEU A 402 -13.75 15.06 -9.06
C LEU A 402 -13.66 14.46 -10.47
N THR A 403 -12.44 14.15 -10.88
CA THR A 403 -12.16 13.54 -12.18
C THR A 403 -11.32 12.27 -11.99
N PRO A 404 -11.84 11.09 -12.33
CA PRO A 404 -11.03 9.86 -12.33
C PRO A 404 -9.78 10.05 -13.19
N PRO A 405 -8.58 9.58 -12.75
CA PRO A 405 -7.34 9.79 -13.50
C PRO A 405 -7.39 9.31 -14.94
N ALA A 406 -8.02 8.14 -15.20
CA ALA A 406 -8.18 7.63 -16.55
C ALA A 406 -9.05 8.55 -17.43
N GLU A 407 -10.11 9.16 -16.88
CA GLU A 407 -10.95 10.11 -17.63
C GLU A 407 -10.22 11.41 -17.95
N PHE A 408 -9.37 11.89 -17.05
CA PHE A 408 -8.52 13.04 -17.34
C PHE A 408 -7.59 12.76 -18.55
N VAL A 409 -6.98 11.57 -18.59
CA VAL A 409 -6.11 11.16 -19.69
C VAL A 409 -6.90 10.92 -20.99
N LEU A 410 -8.12 10.34 -20.95
CA LEU A 410 -8.99 10.23 -22.11
C LEU A 410 -9.30 11.61 -22.70
N ARG A 411 -9.64 12.60 -21.86
CA ARG A 411 -9.90 13.97 -22.31
C ARG A 411 -8.65 14.65 -22.90
N LEU A 412 -7.44 14.38 -22.36
CA LEU A 412 -6.19 14.82 -22.99
C LEU A 412 -5.97 14.18 -24.37
N ALA A 413 -6.42 12.95 -24.55
CA ALA A 413 -6.37 12.22 -25.82
C ALA A 413 -7.49 12.63 -26.79
N HIS A 414 -8.35 13.59 -26.45
CA HIS A 414 -9.57 13.94 -27.18
C HIS A 414 -10.53 12.76 -27.39
N ASP A 415 -10.48 11.77 -26.49
CA ASP A 415 -11.40 10.64 -26.48
C ASP A 415 -12.62 10.99 -25.61
N SER A 416 -13.82 10.83 -26.18
CA SER A 416 -15.10 11.08 -25.48
C SER A 416 -15.59 9.90 -24.63
N GLY A 417 -14.85 8.78 -24.62
CA GLY A 417 -15.16 7.61 -23.81
C GLY A 417 -15.10 7.89 -22.31
N THR A 418 -15.86 7.15 -21.54
CA THR A 418 -15.83 7.21 -20.08
C THR A 418 -15.05 6.03 -19.49
N TYR A 419 -14.54 6.17 -18.28
CA TYR A 419 -13.86 5.06 -17.62
C TYR A 419 -14.78 3.85 -17.39
N PRO A 420 -16.05 3.99 -17.00
CA PRO A 420 -17.00 2.88 -16.97
C PRO A 420 -17.14 2.15 -18.31
N ASP A 421 -17.06 2.82 -19.47
CA ASP A 421 -17.14 2.17 -20.78
C ASP A 421 -15.90 1.33 -21.07
N ILE A 422 -14.72 1.79 -20.66
CA ILE A 422 -13.48 1.00 -20.74
C ILE A 422 -13.59 -0.27 -19.87
N LEU A 423 -14.14 -0.15 -18.66
CA LEU A 423 -14.37 -1.29 -17.77
C LEU A 423 -15.39 -2.28 -18.35
N LYS A 424 -16.48 -1.80 -18.96
CA LYS A 424 -17.44 -2.65 -19.70
C LYS A 424 -16.78 -3.42 -20.84
N GLN A 425 -15.91 -2.74 -21.60
CA GLN A 425 -15.13 -3.39 -22.68
C GLN A 425 -14.22 -4.48 -22.11
N ARG A 426 -13.57 -4.25 -20.96
CA ARG A 426 -12.74 -5.27 -20.29
C ARG A 426 -13.57 -6.48 -19.89
N VAL A 427 -14.73 -6.29 -19.27
CA VAL A 427 -15.65 -7.37 -18.90
C VAL A 427 -16.17 -8.12 -20.12
N ALA A 428 -16.50 -7.40 -21.21
CA ALA A 428 -16.91 -8.03 -22.46
C ALA A 428 -15.79 -8.88 -23.07
N ALA A 429 -14.53 -8.45 -22.98
CA ALA A 429 -13.38 -9.23 -23.41
C ALA A 429 -13.22 -10.51 -22.58
N ILE A 430 -13.34 -10.45 -21.25
CA ILE A 430 -13.32 -11.64 -20.37
C ILE A 430 -14.43 -12.63 -20.78
N LYS A 431 -15.64 -12.13 -21.03
CA LYS A 431 -16.76 -13.00 -21.50
C LYS A 431 -16.48 -13.62 -22.87
N LYS A 432 -15.90 -12.85 -23.80
CA LYS A 432 -15.54 -13.34 -25.13
C LYS A 432 -14.47 -14.43 -25.05
N ASP A 433 -13.48 -14.26 -24.20
CA ASP A 433 -12.43 -15.27 -23.97
C ASP A 433 -12.98 -16.56 -23.33
N GLY A 434 -14.08 -16.48 -22.58
CA GLY A 434 -14.80 -17.62 -22.02
C GLY A 434 -14.05 -18.41 -20.96
N ARG A 435 -12.86 -17.95 -20.54
CA ARG A 435 -11.98 -18.66 -19.60
C ARG A 435 -12.22 -18.28 -18.16
N GLY A 436 -11.83 -19.18 -17.25
CA GLY A 436 -11.90 -18.97 -15.81
C GLY A 436 -13.30 -19.11 -15.23
N ALA A 437 -13.43 -18.68 -14.00
CA ALA A 437 -14.68 -18.73 -13.25
C ALA A 437 -14.92 -17.42 -12.49
N VAL A 438 -16.19 -17.14 -12.26
CA VAL A 438 -16.67 -15.98 -11.51
C VAL A 438 -17.19 -16.47 -10.17
N PHE A 439 -16.74 -15.87 -9.09
CA PHE A 439 -17.15 -16.15 -7.72
C PHE A 439 -18.08 -15.05 -7.25
N THR A 440 -19.32 -15.42 -6.90
CA THR A 440 -20.38 -14.50 -6.46
C THR A 440 -20.68 -14.67 -4.97
N TYR A 441 -21.18 -13.64 -4.31
CA TYR A 441 -21.42 -13.61 -2.86
C TYR A 441 -22.92 -13.46 -2.55
N PRO A 442 -23.40 -13.91 -1.36
CA PRO A 442 -22.63 -14.34 -0.19
C PRO A 442 -22.07 -15.76 -0.25
N ASP A 443 -22.59 -16.65 -1.08
CA ASP A 443 -22.39 -18.10 -0.98
C ASP A 443 -21.08 -18.58 -1.62
N ALA A 444 -20.24 -17.68 -2.12
CA ALA A 444 -19.01 -17.97 -2.86
C ALA A 444 -19.24 -18.95 -4.03
N LYS A 445 -20.43 -18.87 -4.67
CA LYS A 445 -20.78 -19.72 -5.79
C LYS A 445 -19.83 -19.46 -6.96
N SER A 446 -19.20 -20.52 -7.45
CA SER A 446 -18.36 -20.48 -8.65
C SER A 446 -19.19 -20.82 -9.89
N THR A 447 -19.09 -19.98 -10.92
CA THR A 447 -19.72 -20.19 -12.23
C THR A 447 -18.67 -20.00 -13.32
N ARG A 448 -18.54 -20.95 -14.25
CA ARG A 448 -17.63 -20.77 -15.38
C ARG A 448 -18.07 -19.59 -16.24
N VAL A 449 -17.10 -18.83 -16.76
CA VAL A 449 -17.40 -17.67 -17.63
C VAL A 449 -18.17 -18.12 -18.89
N SER A 450 -17.86 -19.29 -19.44
CA SER A 450 -18.58 -19.90 -20.57
C SER A 450 -20.09 -20.01 -20.31
N ASP A 451 -20.47 -20.35 -19.07
CA ASP A 451 -21.85 -20.68 -18.68
C ASP A 451 -22.68 -19.42 -18.35
N ILE A 452 -22.07 -18.25 -18.28
CA ILE A 452 -22.77 -16.97 -18.10
C ILE A 452 -23.40 -16.56 -19.44
N ALA A 453 -24.69 -16.20 -19.45
CA ALA A 453 -25.45 -15.97 -20.67
C ALA A 453 -24.88 -14.83 -21.54
N SER A 454 -24.59 -13.68 -20.93
CA SER A 454 -24.14 -12.49 -21.66
C SER A 454 -23.05 -11.69 -20.95
N ALA A 455 -22.38 -10.80 -21.68
CA ALA A 455 -21.46 -9.82 -21.10
C ALA A 455 -22.19 -8.86 -20.13
N GLY A 456 -23.48 -8.57 -20.38
CA GLY A 456 -24.32 -7.77 -19.50
C GLY A 456 -24.58 -8.46 -18.14
N ASP A 457 -24.77 -9.77 -18.14
CA ASP A 457 -24.96 -10.54 -16.90
C ASP A 457 -23.66 -10.66 -16.12
N LEU A 458 -22.54 -10.85 -16.82
CA LEU A 458 -21.22 -10.80 -16.20
C LEU A 458 -20.96 -9.42 -15.58
N TRP A 459 -21.27 -8.33 -16.28
CA TRP A 459 -21.15 -6.97 -15.77
C TRP A 459 -21.97 -6.74 -14.49
N LYS A 460 -23.23 -7.18 -14.49
CA LYS A 460 -24.11 -7.09 -13.30
C LYS A 460 -23.51 -7.86 -12.12
N SER A 461 -23.00 -9.07 -12.36
CA SER A 461 -22.35 -9.87 -11.32
C SER A 461 -21.11 -9.18 -10.76
N MET A 462 -20.26 -8.60 -11.63
CA MET A 462 -19.09 -7.84 -11.21
C MET A 462 -19.44 -6.60 -10.40
N LEU A 463 -20.48 -5.85 -10.77
CA LEU A 463 -20.99 -4.72 -9.98
C LEU A 463 -21.58 -5.15 -8.64
N ALA A 464 -22.03 -6.38 -8.52
CA ALA A 464 -22.49 -6.97 -7.24
C ALA A 464 -21.30 -7.47 -6.37
N GLY A 465 -20.05 -7.20 -6.78
CA GLY A 465 -18.85 -7.55 -6.03
C GLY A 465 -18.23 -8.90 -6.39
N ALA A 466 -18.66 -9.53 -7.48
CA ALA A 466 -18.05 -10.78 -7.94
C ALA A 466 -16.58 -10.58 -8.37
N VAL A 467 -15.80 -11.64 -8.26
CA VAL A 467 -14.42 -11.70 -8.74
C VAL A 467 -14.26 -12.77 -9.80
N TRP A 468 -13.59 -12.43 -10.89
CA TRP A 468 -13.17 -13.37 -11.92
C TRP A 468 -11.75 -13.85 -11.66
N LEU A 469 -11.52 -15.15 -11.79
CA LEU A 469 -10.19 -15.77 -11.74
C LEU A 469 -10.01 -16.74 -12.90
N ASP A 470 -8.81 -16.72 -13.50
CA ASP A 470 -8.37 -17.69 -14.52
C ASP A 470 -7.08 -18.36 -14.04
N GLY A 471 -7.07 -19.67 -14.00
CA GLY A 471 -6.01 -20.50 -13.44
C GLY A 471 -4.60 -20.22 -14.01
N PRO A 472 -3.56 -20.74 -13.36
CA PRO A 472 -2.19 -20.54 -13.78
C PRO A 472 -1.93 -21.13 -15.18
N LEU A 473 -0.94 -20.56 -15.88
CA LEU A 473 -0.46 -21.16 -17.13
C LEU A 473 0.05 -22.59 -16.88
N PRO A 474 -0.19 -23.53 -17.79
CA PRO A 474 0.49 -24.83 -17.76
C PRO A 474 2.01 -24.59 -17.71
N GLY A 475 2.71 -25.28 -16.79
CA GLY A 475 4.14 -25.12 -16.61
C GLY A 475 4.91 -25.42 -17.91
N GLY A 476 5.67 -24.44 -18.39
CA GLY A 476 6.69 -24.61 -19.41
C GLY A 476 8.08 -24.72 -18.77
N PRO A 477 9.11 -25.12 -19.51
CA PRO A 477 10.49 -25.09 -19.01
C PRO A 477 10.92 -23.62 -18.86
N PHE A 478 10.95 -23.12 -17.62
CA PHE A 478 11.47 -21.79 -17.31
C PHE A 478 12.92 -21.87 -16.88
N ARG A 479 13.74 -20.97 -17.38
CA ARG A 479 15.13 -20.83 -16.96
C ARG A 479 15.16 -19.91 -15.74
N GLY A 480 15.95 -20.28 -14.71
CA GLY A 480 16.07 -19.46 -13.48
C GLY A 480 16.60 -18.03 -13.73
N ALA A 481 17.25 -17.80 -14.88
CA ALA A 481 17.68 -16.47 -15.32
C ALA A 481 16.52 -15.53 -15.70
N ASP A 482 15.34 -16.05 -15.95
CA ASP A 482 14.17 -15.23 -16.35
C ASP A 482 13.44 -14.64 -15.12
N LEU A 483 13.77 -15.11 -13.90
CA LEU A 483 13.30 -14.50 -12.67
C LEU A 483 14.08 -13.20 -12.43
N GLN A 484 13.65 -12.13 -13.08
CA GLN A 484 14.15 -10.80 -12.75
C GLN A 484 13.53 -10.39 -11.41
N VAL A 485 14.30 -10.52 -10.35
CA VAL A 485 13.98 -9.85 -9.09
C VAL A 485 14.08 -8.36 -9.36
N CYS A 486 12.93 -7.70 -9.39
CA CYS A 486 12.86 -6.28 -9.65
C CYS A 486 13.51 -5.48 -8.53
N ALA A 487 14.13 -4.40 -8.91
CA ALA A 487 14.78 -3.38 -8.13
C ALA A 487 15.86 -3.93 -7.19
N GLY A 488 17.05 -3.51 -7.46
CA GLY A 488 18.14 -3.63 -6.51
C GLY A 488 17.73 -3.04 -5.16
N PRO A 489 18.45 -3.39 -4.11
CA PRO A 489 18.34 -2.72 -2.84
C PRO A 489 18.40 -1.21 -3.06
N PRO A 490 17.83 -0.41 -2.16
CA PRO A 490 18.19 0.97 -2.07
C PRO A 490 19.71 1.02 -2.15
N GLY A 491 20.24 1.95 -2.93
CA GLY A 491 21.66 2.01 -3.27
C GLY A 491 22.56 1.70 -2.09
N PRO A 492 23.78 1.25 -2.31
CA PRO A 492 24.62 0.68 -1.27
C PRO A 492 24.54 1.56 -0.04
N ALA A 493 24.21 0.93 1.09
CA ALA A 493 24.30 1.62 2.36
C ALA A 493 25.69 2.21 2.42
N LEU A 494 25.80 3.54 2.47
CA LEU A 494 27.09 4.17 2.68
C LEU A 494 27.60 3.62 4.01
N PRO A 495 28.82 3.08 4.05
CA PRO A 495 29.35 2.53 5.29
C PRO A 495 29.37 3.63 6.36
N PRO A 496 29.14 3.28 7.62
CA PRO A 496 29.34 4.22 8.71
C PRO A 496 30.74 4.83 8.63
N THR A 497 30.84 6.12 8.91
CA THR A 497 32.10 6.86 8.97
C THR A 497 32.37 7.30 10.41
N PRO A 498 33.58 7.70 10.79
CA PRO A 498 33.85 8.24 12.14
C PRO A 498 32.95 9.44 12.49
N GLU A 499 32.55 10.25 11.51
CA GLU A 499 31.66 11.40 11.69
C GLU A 499 30.19 10.97 11.81
N TYR A 500 29.81 9.91 11.11
CA TYR A 500 28.44 9.33 11.09
C TYR A 500 28.53 7.83 11.39
N PRO A 501 28.69 7.45 12.68
CA PRO A 501 28.98 6.07 13.06
C PRO A 501 27.76 5.16 13.07
N LEU A 502 26.55 5.70 12.88
CA LEU A 502 25.29 4.99 12.90
C LEU A 502 24.66 4.97 11.51
N LEU A 503 23.68 4.10 11.32
CA LEU A 503 22.83 4.08 10.13
C LEU A 503 21.40 4.48 10.50
N LEU A 504 20.88 5.45 9.78
CA LEU A 504 19.47 5.86 9.86
C LEU A 504 18.65 5.09 8.82
N ILE A 505 17.59 4.47 9.26
CA ILE A 505 16.60 3.81 8.41
C ILE A 505 15.21 4.44 8.58
N ALA A 506 14.41 4.39 7.53
CA ALA A 506 13.00 4.77 7.62
C ALA A 506 12.20 3.67 8.33
N ALA A 507 11.33 4.05 9.26
CA ALA A 507 10.37 3.13 9.86
C ALA A 507 9.42 2.60 8.79
N GLY A 508 9.39 1.29 8.59
CA GLY A 508 8.64 0.64 7.51
C GLY A 508 7.11 0.73 7.60
N ASN A 509 6.55 1.38 8.60
CA ASN A 509 5.12 1.35 8.90
C ASN A 509 4.53 2.70 9.33
N ALA A 510 5.07 3.82 8.86
CA ALA A 510 4.40 5.10 9.07
C ALA A 510 3.02 5.04 8.39
N PRO A 511 1.90 5.23 9.12
CA PRO A 511 0.60 5.30 8.46
C PRO A 511 0.61 6.49 7.50
N PRO A 512 0.13 6.30 6.25
CA PRO A 512 0.12 7.36 5.27
C PRO A 512 -0.61 8.60 5.82
N HIS A 513 0.06 9.76 5.77
CA HIS A 513 -0.51 11.10 5.85
C HIS A 513 -1.37 11.44 7.07
N GLY A 514 -0.95 11.18 8.29
CA GLY A 514 -1.75 11.58 9.46
C GLY A 514 -3.20 11.09 9.36
N SER A 515 -3.34 9.92 8.77
CA SER A 515 -4.55 9.26 8.35
C SER A 515 -5.67 9.39 9.38
N PRO A 516 -6.91 9.74 8.96
CA PRO A 516 -8.10 9.62 9.81
C PRO A 516 -8.36 8.16 10.23
N LEU A 517 -7.60 7.21 9.67
CA LEU A 517 -7.63 5.79 10.03
C LEU A 517 -7.11 5.53 11.45
N MET A 518 -6.35 6.44 12.02
CA MET A 518 -5.97 6.32 13.43
C MET A 518 -7.14 6.74 14.30
N SER A 519 -7.65 5.80 15.10
CA SER A 519 -8.70 6.10 16.05
C SER A 519 -8.29 7.24 16.97
N LYS A 520 -9.26 8.04 17.43
CA LYS A 520 -9.02 9.10 18.42
C LYS A 520 -8.31 8.54 19.66
N LEU A 521 -8.72 7.37 20.14
CA LEU A 521 -8.12 6.68 21.25
C LEU A 521 -6.61 6.40 21.03
N TYR A 522 -6.22 5.93 19.88
CA TYR A 522 -4.80 5.69 19.57
C TYR A 522 -4.02 7.01 19.49
N ARG A 523 -4.60 8.07 18.90
CA ARG A 523 -3.95 9.40 18.82
C ARG A 523 -3.79 10.08 20.17
N GLU A 524 -4.71 9.86 21.09
CA GLU A 524 -4.73 10.44 22.43
C GLU A 524 -4.10 9.53 23.48
N SER A 525 -3.85 8.26 23.16
CA SER A 525 -3.18 7.32 24.06
C SER A 525 -1.68 7.56 24.08
N GLY A 526 -1.04 7.29 25.22
CA GLY A 526 0.42 7.28 25.35
C GLY A 526 1.13 6.19 24.53
N LEU A 527 0.37 5.35 23.81
CA LEU A 527 0.90 4.29 22.95
C LEU A 527 1.40 4.83 21.60
N ARG A 528 1.02 6.06 21.22
CA ARG A 528 1.51 6.68 20.01
C ARG A 528 2.94 7.14 20.20
N ARG A 529 3.86 6.61 19.42
CA ARG A 529 5.21 7.16 19.31
C ARG A 529 5.12 8.62 18.83
N PRO A 530 5.92 9.54 19.37
CA PRO A 530 6.02 10.90 18.87
C PRO A 530 6.31 10.90 17.36
N ALA A 531 5.78 11.89 16.64
CA ALA A 531 5.99 12.01 15.19
C ALA A 531 7.49 12.18 14.84
N ASN A 532 8.29 12.69 15.78
CA ASN A 532 9.72 12.87 15.68
C ASN A 532 10.50 11.82 16.50
N ALA A 533 9.94 10.64 16.75
CA ALA A 533 10.65 9.58 17.47
C ALA A 533 11.86 9.08 16.67
N ALA A 534 13.01 8.97 17.35
CA ALA A 534 14.17 8.21 16.90
C ALA A 534 14.27 6.96 17.76
N THR A 535 13.92 5.82 17.18
CA THR A 535 13.95 4.53 17.88
C THR A 535 15.32 3.88 17.68
N MET A 536 15.93 3.36 18.72
CA MET A 536 17.23 2.71 18.66
C MET A 536 17.37 1.66 19.77
N HIS A 537 18.33 0.75 19.59
CA HIS A 537 18.66 -0.21 20.63
C HIS A 537 19.18 0.50 21.89
N THR A 538 18.86 -0.04 23.06
CA THR A 538 19.26 0.51 24.37
C THR A 538 20.78 0.72 24.47
N ASP A 539 21.59 -0.24 23.97
CA ASP A 539 23.03 -0.14 24.01
C ASP A 539 23.55 0.98 23.08
N THR A 540 22.91 1.16 21.89
CA THR A 540 23.25 2.27 20.99
C THR A 540 23.04 3.61 21.69
N GLY A 541 21.88 3.81 22.32
CA GLY A 541 21.59 5.06 23.01
C GLY A 541 22.54 5.31 24.19
N ARG A 542 22.77 4.31 25.04
CA ARG A 542 23.68 4.42 26.20
C ARG A 542 25.14 4.73 25.78
N ASN A 543 25.62 4.09 24.71
CA ASN A 543 26.98 4.35 24.19
C ASN A 543 27.14 5.79 23.67
N HIS A 544 26.04 6.48 23.35
CA HIS A 544 26.02 7.90 22.95
C HIS A 544 25.58 8.84 24.09
N GLY A 545 25.53 8.36 25.35
CA GLY A 545 25.19 9.15 26.52
C GLY A 545 23.71 9.59 26.58
N LEU A 546 22.81 8.82 25.94
CA LEU A 546 21.38 9.11 25.86
C LEU A 546 20.58 8.18 26.80
N ALA A 547 19.44 8.69 27.24
CA ALA A 547 18.41 7.94 27.95
C ALA A 547 17.11 7.89 27.14
N ASP A 548 16.23 6.94 27.50
CA ASP A 548 14.89 6.87 26.93
C ASP A 548 14.11 8.15 27.25
N GLY A 549 13.45 8.73 26.24
CA GLY A 549 12.73 9.99 26.36
C GLY A 549 13.55 11.27 26.14
N ASP A 550 14.88 11.18 26.06
CA ASP A 550 15.75 12.34 25.85
C ASP A 550 15.44 13.07 24.54
N GLN A 551 15.59 14.41 24.56
CA GLN A 551 15.64 15.20 23.34
C GLN A 551 17.04 15.14 22.74
N ALA A 552 17.11 14.84 21.45
CA ALA A 552 18.38 14.69 20.74
C ALA A 552 18.31 15.31 19.33
N VAL A 553 19.47 15.38 18.71
CA VAL A 553 19.60 15.80 17.31
C VAL A 553 20.26 14.67 16.54
N VAL A 554 19.55 14.13 15.54
CA VAL A 554 20.10 13.20 14.54
C VAL A 554 20.60 14.02 13.36
N ASN A 555 21.86 13.83 12.99
CA ASN A 555 22.46 14.47 11.83
C ASN A 555 22.79 13.41 10.78
N THR A 556 22.51 13.74 9.53
CA THR A 556 22.96 13.02 8.33
C THR A 556 23.81 13.96 7.48
N PRO A 557 24.52 13.48 6.46
CA PRO A 557 25.27 14.36 5.55
C PRO A 557 24.45 15.47 4.90
N THR A 558 23.13 15.32 4.84
CA THR A 558 22.24 16.24 4.11
C THR A 558 21.19 16.95 4.98
N ALA A 559 20.98 16.50 6.23
CA ALA A 559 19.89 17.02 7.07
C ALA A 559 20.16 16.83 8.56
N SER A 560 19.43 17.61 9.38
CA SER A 560 19.46 17.56 10.85
C SER A 560 18.02 17.50 11.37
N PHE A 561 17.75 16.60 12.32
CA PHE A 561 16.42 16.34 12.85
C PHE A 561 16.42 16.45 14.36
N LYS A 562 15.52 17.28 14.91
CA LYS A 562 15.23 17.26 16.36
C LYS A 562 14.30 16.11 16.67
N VAL A 563 14.70 15.23 17.57
CA VAL A 563 14.02 13.96 17.83
C VAL A 563 13.83 13.72 19.32
N GLN A 564 12.86 12.87 19.64
CA GLN A 564 12.77 12.25 20.94
C GLN A 564 13.29 10.80 20.84
N VAL A 565 14.24 10.46 21.68
CA VAL A 565 14.85 9.12 21.75
C VAL A 565 13.86 8.12 22.34
N ILE A 566 13.73 6.96 21.69
CA ILE A 566 12.97 5.82 22.21
C ILE A 566 13.89 4.59 22.17
N PHE A 567 14.02 3.93 23.31
CA PHE A 567 14.76 2.68 23.41
C PHE A 567 13.87 1.50 23.05
N ASP A 568 14.35 0.67 22.13
CA ASP A 568 13.65 -0.52 21.70
C ASP A 568 14.65 -1.62 21.32
N VAL A 569 14.61 -2.73 22.03
CA VAL A 569 15.47 -3.90 21.75
C VAL A 569 15.14 -4.60 20.42
N ALA A 570 14.04 -4.23 19.81
CA ALA A 570 13.62 -4.71 18.51
C ALA A 570 14.31 -3.97 17.33
N VAL A 571 15.20 -3.04 17.61
CA VAL A 571 16.09 -2.39 16.63
C VAL A 571 17.51 -2.88 16.85
N MET A 572 18.20 -3.23 15.78
CA MET A 572 19.58 -3.71 15.84
C MET A 572 20.52 -2.63 16.39
N PRO A 573 21.55 -2.97 17.21
CA PRO A 573 22.56 -2.01 17.61
C PRO A 573 23.24 -1.32 16.41
N GLY A 574 23.50 -0.01 16.54
CA GLY A 574 24.08 0.80 15.47
C GLY A 574 23.07 1.40 14.50
N ILE A 575 21.78 1.08 14.67
CA ILE A 575 20.69 1.56 13.82
C ILE A 575 19.85 2.62 14.55
N ILE A 576 19.43 3.65 13.84
CA ILE A 576 18.38 4.59 14.21
C ILE A 576 17.21 4.39 13.25
N GLU A 577 16.03 4.10 13.78
CA GLU A 577 14.79 4.03 13.03
C GLU A 577 13.96 5.29 13.27
N MET A 578 13.54 5.97 12.21
CA MET A 578 12.69 7.16 12.30
C MET A 578 11.47 7.05 11.40
N GLY A 579 10.31 7.49 11.92
CA GLY A 579 9.11 7.71 11.12
C GLY A 579 9.30 8.96 10.27
N MET A 580 9.80 8.81 9.07
CA MET A 580 10.25 9.93 8.24
C MET A 580 9.09 10.54 7.47
N VAL A 581 8.67 11.72 7.88
CA VAL A 581 7.91 12.63 7.01
C VAL A 581 8.91 13.18 5.98
N GLY A 582 8.89 12.61 4.77
CA GLY A 582 9.71 13.10 3.64
C GLY A 582 10.85 12.19 3.19
N MET A 583 11.20 11.12 3.91
CA MET A 583 12.08 10.05 3.38
C MET A 583 11.23 8.84 3.06
N VAL A 584 10.74 8.78 1.86
CA VAL A 584 9.99 7.66 1.34
C VAL A 584 10.91 6.81 0.47
N GLY A 585 10.82 5.52 0.69
CA GLY A 585 11.72 4.53 0.12
C GLY A 585 12.88 4.25 1.07
N GLN A 586 13.26 3.02 1.20
CA GLN A 586 14.31 2.44 2.07
C GLN A 586 15.67 3.15 1.98
N ALA A 587 15.69 4.48 2.14
CA ALA A 587 16.92 5.23 2.17
C ALA A 587 17.64 4.94 3.48
N VAL A 588 18.74 4.22 3.39
CA VAL A 588 19.69 4.08 4.48
C VAL A 588 20.69 5.24 4.37
N SER A 589 20.84 5.99 5.43
CA SER A 589 21.77 7.13 5.47
C SER A 589 22.73 6.97 6.65
N PRO A 590 24.03 7.27 6.49
CA PRO A 590 24.92 7.43 7.62
C PRO A 590 24.38 8.52 8.55
N ALA A 591 24.48 8.31 9.85
CA ALA A 591 23.95 9.24 10.82
C ALA A 591 24.83 9.34 12.07
N SER A 592 24.73 10.47 12.76
CA SER A 592 25.22 10.65 14.11
C SER A 592 24.09 11.17 14.99
N ILE A 593 24.19 10.93 16.29
CA ILE A 593 23.23 11.43 17.26
C ILE A 593 23.94 12.06 18.44
N ARG A 594 23.37 13.16 18.93
CA ARG A 594 23.83 13.84 20.15
C ARG A 594 22.67 14.37 20.94
N ARG A 595 22.84 14.52 22.23
CA ARG A 595 21.84 15.18 23.10
C ARG A 595 21.59 16.62 22.63
N ALA A 596 20.33 17.07 22.65
CA ALA A 596 19.93 18.40 22.19
C ALA A 596 20.43 19.50 23.14
#